data_61886841cf5ab168c6a9feabdec7bee4
#
_entry.id   61886841cf5ab168c6a9feabdec7bee4
#
_cell.length_a   1.000
_cell.length_b   1.000
_cell.length_c   1.000
_cell.angle_alpha   90.00
_cell.angle_beta   90.00
_cell.angle_gamma   90.00
#
_symmetry.space_group_name_H-M   'P 1'
#
loop_
_entity.id
_entity.type
_entity.pdbx_description
1 polymer ?
#
loop_
_entity_poly.entity_id
_entity_poly.type
_entity_poly.pdbx_seq_one_letter_code
_entity_poly.pdbx_strand_id
1 'polypeptide(L)'
;MGIKCGIVGLPNVGKSSLFNILSEGKAEAANYPFCTIEPNVGVVMVPDSRLDQLSAINNPEEVIPSIVEFVDIAGLVEGASQGEGLGNKFLANIRETDAIIHVVRCFEDKNVTHVSDEINPVNDFEIINTELLLADIQTVERNLERAGKQSKAGDKAMLAKHAFLESLLEHLNNDLPARTFNVEKDQEGIMKELSLLTKKPMLCLANIDESSITDETEGLQALQKKVRSVEDAELLKLCVSLELEISTLEPTEMKEFLDELNLEEPAINKLIRASYDLLNLQTFFTAGPKEVRAWPIRKKSLAPQAAGTIHTDFERGFIKAEVIGFDDYLEHGVEQGAKSVGKLRLEGKDYLVQEGDVMHFKFNV
;
A
#
# COMPACT_ATOMS: atom_id res chain seq x y z
N MET A 1 -10.53 -9.83 -0.24
CA MET A 1 -10.03 -9.08 -1.40
C MET A 1 -8.62 -8.66 -1.06
N GLY A 2 -7.65 -9.02 -1.91
CA GLY A 2 -6.26 -8.57 -1.77
C GLY A 2 -6.20 -7.03 -1.84
N ILE A 3 -5.23 -6.45 -1.17
CA ILE A 3 -5.01 -5.01 -1.12
C ILE A 3 -3.95 -4.70 -2.17
N LYS A 4 -4.30 -3.85 -3.15
CA LYS A 4 -3.52 -3.64 -4.37
C LYS A 4 -2.76 -2.32 -4.36
N CYS A 5 -1.43 -2.38 -4.54
CA CYS A 5 -0.56 -1.23 -4.80
C CYS A 5 -0.22 -1.16 -6.29
N GLY A 6 -0.56 -0.06 -6.96
CA GLY A 6 -0.20 0.17 -8.36
C GLY A 6 1.17 0.80 -8.50
N ILE A 7 2.06 0.17 -9.25
CA ILE A 7 3.38 0.72 -9.56
C ILE A 7 3.26 1.61 -10.79
N VAL A 8 3.53 2.90 -10.63
CA VAL A 8 3.45 3.90 -11.71
C VAL A 8 4.79 4.64 -11.89
N GLY A 9 4.97 5.28 -13.02
CA GLY A 9 6.15 6.09 -13.32
C GLY A 9 6.35 6.22 -14.82
N LEU A 10 7.27 7.08 -15.25
CA LEU A 10 7.64 7.25 -16.66
C LEU A 10 8.27 5.96 -17.23
N PRO A 11 8.39 5.83 -18.57
CA PRO A 11 9.15 4.75 -19.18
C PRO A 11 10.61 4.72 -18.70
N ASN A 12 11.20 3.54 -18.60
CA ASN A 12 12.62 3.32 -18.30
C ASN A 12 13.09 3.83 -16.92
N VAL A 13 12.19 3.95 -15.93
CA VAL A 13 12.53 4.32 -14.53
C VAL A 13 12.83 3.12 -13.64
N GLY A 14 12.72 1.88 -14.17
CA GLY A 14 12.97 0.65 -13.41
C GLY A 14 11.71 -0.06 -12.89
N LYS A 15 10.48 0.33 -13.32
CA LYS A 15 9.22 -0.30 -12.86
C LYS A 15 9.16 -1.80 -13.09
N SER A 16 9.45 -2.25 -14.31
CA SER A 16 9.38 -3.68 -14.66
C SER A 16 10.43 -4.51 -13.92
N SER A 17 11.62 -3.96 -13.68
CA SER A 17 12.65 -4.62 -12.86
C SER A 17 12.19 -4.74 -11.42
N LEU A 18 11.65 -3.66 -10.85
CA LEU A 18 11.06 -3.67 -9.51
C LEU A 18 9.91 -4.70 -9.41
N PHE A 19 9.01 -4.71 -10.39
CA PHE A 19 7.91 -5.66 -10.41
C PHE A 19 8.38 -7.11 -10.54
N ASN A 20 9.44 -7.37 -11.29
CA ASN A 20 10.03 -8.70 -11.41
C ASN A 20 10.55 -9.18 -10.05
N ILE A 21 11.33 -8.36 -9.32
CA ILE A 21 11.81 -8.68 -7.97
C ILE A 21 10.62 -9.01 -7.05
N LEU A 22 9.60 -8.15 -7.04
CA LEU A 22 8.38 -8.37 -6.25
C LEU A 22 7.59 -9.61 -6.68
N SER A 23 7.79 -10.08 -7.92
CA SER A 23 7.05 -11.21 -8.48
C SER A 23 7.79 -12.55 -8.39
N GLU A 24 9.07 -12.55 -8.07
CA GLU A 24 9.86 -13.80 -7.95
C GLU A 24 9.34 -14.73 -6.85
N GLY A 25 8.75 -14.19 -5.80
CA GLY A 25 8.02 -14.94 -4.77
C GLY A 25 6.69 -15.58 -5.20
N LYS A 26 6.28 -15.46 -6.47
CA LYS A 26 4.99 -15.99 -6.97
C LYS A 26 4.80 -17.51 -6.76
N ALA A 27 5.86 -18.30 -6.84
CA ALA A 27 5.78 -19.74 -6.69
C ALA A 27 5.32 -20.17 -5.28
N GLU A 28 5.73 -19.42 -4.26
CA GLU A 28 5.31 -19.64 -2.88
C GLU A 28 3.93 -19.06 -2.62
N ALA A 29 3.66 -17.85 -3.12
CA ALA A 29 2.38 -17.17 -2.96
C ALA A 29 1.21 -17.86 -3.71
N ALA A 30 1.47 -18.59 -4.80
CA ALA A 30 0.46 -19.35 -5.55
C ALA A 30 -0.22 -20.46 -4.72
N ASN A 31 0.42 -20.90 -3.64
CA ASN A 31 -0.12 -21.91 -2.73
C ASN A 31 -1.05 -21.33 -1.66
N TYR A 32 -1.15 -19.99 -1.55
CA TYR A 32 -2.02 -19.37 -0.54
C TYR A 32 -3.48 -19.33 -0.98
N PRO A 33 -4.43 -19.63 -0.08
CA PRO A 33 -5.85 -19.56 -0.36
C PRO A 33 -6.28 -18.15 -0.78
N PHE A 34 -7.08 -18.05 -1.85
CA PHE A 34 -7.68 -16.80 -2.36
C PHE A 34 -6.77 -15.90 -3.21
N CYS A 35 -5.55 -16.31 -3.57
CA CYS A 35 -4.73 -15.58 -4.54
C CYS A 35 -5.16 -15.91 -5.98
N THR A 36 -5.59 -14.89 -6.73
CA THR A 36 -5.85 -15.01 -8.17
C THR A 36 -4.59 -14.63 -8.92
N ILE A 37 -4.05 -15.53 -9.73
CA ILE A 37 -2.87 -15.25 -10.57
C ILE A 37 -3.33 -14.46 -11.80
N GLU A 38 -3.13 -13.16 -11.77
CA GLU A 38 -3.32 -12.27 -12.93
C GLU A 38 -1.96 -11.93 -13.56
N PRO A 39 -1.87 -11.72 -14.89
CA PRO A 39 -0.59 -11.55 -15.58
C PRO A 39 0.30 -10.41 -15.05
N ASN A 40 -0.30 -9.33 -14.56
CA ASN A 40 0.39 -8.12 -14.10
C ASN A 40 0.25 -7.89 -12.58
N VAL A 41 -0.04 -8.94 -11.81
CA VAL A 41 -0.17 -8.89 -10.36
C VAL A 41 0.92 -9.73 -9.73
N GLY A 42 1.76 -9.11 -8.91
CA GLY A 42 2.73 -9.75 -8.03
C GLY A 42 2.16 -9.85 -6.63
N VAL A 43 2.11 -11.05 -6.06
CA VAL A 43 1.70 -11.27 -4.67
C VAL A 43 2.95 -11.45 -3.84
N VAL A 44 3.10 -10.64 -2.80
CA VAL A 44 4.32 -10.57 -1.99
C VAL A 44 3.98 -10.76 -0.52
N MET A 45 4.74 -11.61 0.15
CA MET A 45 4.63 -11.81 1.59
C MET A 45 5.16 -10.57 2.34
N VAL A 46 4.46 -10.16 3.38
CA VAL A 46 4.91 -9.07 4.26
C VAL A 46 5.93 -9.66 5.24
N PRO A 47 7.19 -9.19 5.24
CA PRO A 47 8.19 -9.66 6.18
C PRO A 47 7.80 -9.26 7.61
N ASP A 48 7.59 -10.25 8.48
CA ASP A 48 7.19 -10.03 9.88
C ASP A 48 7.85 -11.08 10.78
N SER A 49 8.90 -10.69 11.47
CA SER A 49 9.65 -11.57 12.38
C SER A 49 8.83 -12.10 13.56
N ARG A 50 7.68 -11.46 13.87
CA ARG A 50 6.77 -11.94 14.91
C ARG A 50 6.10 -13.26 14.54
N LEU A 51 5.84 -13.46 13.23
CA LEU A 51 5.27 -14.70 12.72
C LEU A 51 6.22 -15.87 12.95
N ASP A 52 7.52 -15.67 12.70
CA ASP A 52 8.56 -16.67 12.92
C ASP A 52 8.68 -17.03 14.41
N GLN A 53 8.65 -16.03 15.29
CA GLN A 53 8.70 -16.23 16.73
C GLN A 53 7.48 -16.99 17.25
N LEU A 54 6.28 -16.66 16.79
CA LEU A 54 5.05 -17.40 17.12
C LEU A 54 5.11 -18.85 16.63
N SER A 55 5.65 -19.05 15.43
CA SER A 55 5.83 -20.39 14.83
C SER A 55 6.80 -21.24 15.62
N ALA A 56 7.91 -20.68 16.07
CA ALA A 56 8.89 -21.38 16.91
C ALA A 56 8.29 -21.89 18.24
N ILE A 57 7.34 -21.17 18.82
CA ILE A 57 6.67 -21.57 20.07
C ILE A 57 5.57 -22.60 19.83
N ASN A 58 4.77 -22.41 18.77
CA ASN A 58 3.58 -23.23 18.52
C ASN A 58 3.90 -24.51 17.73
N ASN A 59 5.05 -24.56 17.02
CA ASN A 59 5.44 -25.64 16.13
C ASN A 59 4.28 -26.10 15.21
N PRO A 60 3.68 -25.17 14.43
CA PRO A 60 2.50 -25.45 13.62
C PRO A 60 2.80 -26.34 12.41
N GLU A 61 1.74 -26.94 11.86
CA GLU A 61 1.83 -27.66 10.57
C GLU A 61 2.01 -26.67 9.41
N GLU A 62 1.46 -25.46 9.53
CA GLU A 62 1.46 -24.44 8.47
C GLU A 62 1.68 -23.03 9.03
N VAL A 63 2.46 -22.22 8.31
CA VAL A 63 2.72 -20.80 8.63
C VAL A 63 2.28 -19.94 7.46
N ILE A 64 1.36 -19.00 7.71
CA ILE A 64 0.76 -18.17 6.65
C ILE A 64 1.01 -16.69 6.95
N PRO A 65 1.88 -16.00 6.19
CA PRO A 65 2.13 -14.57 6.32
C PRO A 65 0.99 -13.72 5.76
N SER A 66 0.96 -12.44 6.11
CA SER A 66 0.19 -11.43 5.40
C SER A 66 0.77 -11.22 4.00
N ILE A 67 -0.08 -10.80 3.07
CA ILE A 67 0.33 -10.52 1.68
C ILE A 67 -0.11 -9.12 1.24
N VAL A 68 0.66 -8.54 0.30
CA VAL A 68 0.31 -7.34 -0.46
C VAL A 68 0.38 -7.67 -1.94
N GLU A 69 -0.57 -7.18 -2.71
CA GLU A 69 -0.58 -7.31 -4.16
C GLU A 69 0.03 -6.06 -4.81
N PHE A 70 1.02 -6.24 -5.68
CA PHE A 70 1.57 -5.18 -6.51
C PHE A 70 1.11 -5.38 -7.94
N VAL A 71 0.66 -4.29 -8.58
CA VAL A 71 0.17 -4.30 -9.96
C VAL A 71 1.12 -3.48 -10.82
N ASP A 72 1.75 -4.13 -11.82
CA ASP A 72 2.53 -3.38 -12.82
C ASP A 72 1.58 -2.64 -13.76
N ILE A 73 1.59 -1.32 -13.64
CA ILE A 73 0.80 -0.44 -14.49
C ILE A 73 1.72 0.10 -15.59
N ALA A 74 1.43 -0.26 -16.83
CA ALA A 74 2.21 0.15 -18.00
C ALA A 74 2.50 1.66 -17.97
N GLY A 75 3.74 2.04 -18.29
CA GLY A 75 4.22 3.40 -18.14
C GLY A 75 3.36 4.45 -18.83
N LEU A 76 3.19 5.57 -18.16
CA LEU A 76 2.51 6.76 -18.68
C LEU A 76 3.40 7.47 -19.68
N VAL A 77 2.80 7.98 -20.75
CA VAL A 77 3.40 8.95 -21.66
C VAL A 77 2.70 10.29 -21.42
N GLU A 78 3.44 11.39 -21.47
CA GLU A 78 2.90 12.75 -21.35
C GLU A 78 1.69 12.95 -22.29
N GLY A 79 0.63 13.60 -21.80
CA GLY A 79 -0.62 13.80 -22.54
C GLY A 79 -1.60 12.63 -22.48
N ALA A 80 -1.40 11.67 -21.60
CA ALA A 80 -2.27 10.49 -21.47
C ALA A 80 -3.70 10.82 -21.06
N SER A 81 -3.91 11.89 -20.32
CA SER A 81 -5.25 12.38 -19.92
C SER A 81 -6.05 12.96 -21.09
N GLN A 82 -5.36 13.43 -22.14
CA GLN A 82 -5.96 14.02 -23.33
C GLN A 82 -6.01 13.06 -24.53
N GLY A 83 -5.33 11.90 -24.45
CA GLY A 83 -5.16 10.95 -25.55
C GLY A 83 -6.22 9.86 -25.61
N GLU A 84 -6.53 9.39 -26.84
CA GLU A 84 -7.33 8.21 -27.06
C GLU A 84 -6.46 6.94 -26.86
N GLY A 85 -6.95 5.98 -26.05
CA GLY A 85 -6.44 4.61 -26.02
C GLY A 85 -5.56 4.27 -24.80
N LEU A 86 -4.23 4.34 -24.88
CA LEU A 86 -3.32 3.82 -23.84
C LEU A 86 -3.38 4.58 -22.51
N GLY A 87 -3.53 5.90 -22.55
CA GLY A 87 -3.68 6.73 -21.35
C GLY A 87 -4.92 6.40 -20.54
N ASN A 88 -6.05 6.17 -21.21
CA ASN A 88 -7.30 5.77 -20.54
C ASN A 88 -7.19 4.40 -19.87
N LYS A 89 -6.46 3.44 -20.45
CA LYS A 89 -6.19 2.14 -19.81
C LYS A 89 -5.31 2.29 -18.58
N PHE A 90 -4.28 3.12 -18.65
CA PHE A 90 -3.41 3.44 -17.53
C PHE A 90 -4.22 3.99 -16.34
N LEU A 91 -5.04 5.02 -16.58
CA LEU A 91 -5.89 5.62 -15.55
C LEU A 91 -6.94 4.64 -15.00
N ALA A 92 -7.47 3.75 -15.84
CA ALA A 92 -8.40 2.70 -15.41
C ALA A 92 -7.71 1.70 -14.48
N ASN A 93 -6.50 1.23 -14.82
CA ASN A 93 -5.74 0.32 -13.97
C ASN A 93 -5.42 0.95 -12.61
N ILE A 94 -5.04 2.24 -12.57
CA ILE A 94 -4.83 2.94 -11.29
C ILE A 94 -6.13 2.99 -10.48
N ARG A 95 -7.30 3.17 -11.09
CA ARG A 95 -8.57 3.18 -10.35
C ARG A 95 -8.83 1.89 -9.59
N GLU A 96 -8.36 0.75 -10.07
CA GLU A 96 -8.54 -0.55 -9.47
C GLU A 96 -7.58 -0.86 -8.30
N THR A 97 -6.59 0.01 -8.05
CA THR A 97 -5.65 -0.14 -6.94
C THR A 97 -6.09 0.65 -5.70
N ASP A 98 -5.56 0.29 -4.53
CA ASP A 98 -5.86 0.96 -3.26
C ASP A 98 -4.84 2.06 -2.93
N ALA A 99 -3.60 1.93 -3.41
CA ALA A 99 -2.50 2.89 -3.25
C ALA A 99 -1.64 2.96 -4.50
N ILE A 100 -0.79 3.97 -4.58
CA ILE A 100 0.13 4.23 -5.70
C ILE A 100 1.57 4.19 -5.18
N ILE A 101 2.42 3.42 -5.85
CA ILE A 101 3.88 3.47 -5.71
C ILE A 101 4.43 4.20 -6.92
N HIS A 102 4.81 5.45 -6.73
CA HIS A 102 5.33 6.29 -7.80
C HIS A 102 6.85 6.17 -7.90
N VAL A 103 7.34 5.44 -8.90
CA VAL A 103 8.77 5.21 -9.15
C VAL A 103 9.33 6.36 -9.96
N VAL A 104 10.36 7.00 -9.43
CA VAL A 104 11.07 8.12 -10.07
C VAL A 104 12.52 7.73 -10.29
N ARG A 105 13.04 8.00 -11.48
CA ARG A 105 14.44 7.76 -11.83
C ARG A 105 15.36 8.81 -11.22
N CYS A 106 16.29 8.35 -10.38
CA CYS A 106 17.32 9.16 -9.74
C CYS A 106 18.73 8.61 -9.98
N PHE A 107 18.91 7.80 -11.03
CA PHE A 107 20.19 7.19 -11.41
C PHE A 107 20.59 7.59 -12.81
N GLU A 108 21.89 7.64 -13.08
CA GLU A 108 22.44 7.86 -14.42
C GLU A 108 22.86 6.54 -15.05
N ASP A 109 22.33 6.24 -16.25
CA ASP A 109 22.80 5.13 -17.08
C ASP A 109 22.74 5.54 -18.56
N LYS A 110 23.90 5.53 -19.21
CA LYS A 110 24.06 5.91 -20.63
C LYS A 110 23.41 4.91 -21.59
N ASN A 111 23.17 3.68 -21.14
CA ASN A 111 22.53 2.64 -21.95
C ASN A 111 21.00 2.67 -21.83
N VAL A 112 20.44 3.43 -20.90
CA VAL A 112 19.01 3.55 -20.65
C VAL A 112 18.53 4.91 -21.12
N THR A 113 17.83 4.94 -22.26
CA THR A 113 17.26 6.18 -22.81
C THR A 113 16.25 6.79 -21.85
N HIS A 114 16.36 8.07 -21.56
CA HIS A 114 15.34 8.83 -20.82
C HIS A 114 14.32 9.42 -21.82
N VAL A 115 13.10 9.69 -21.36
CA VAL A 115 12.03 10.30 -22.19
C VAL A 115 12.38 11.74 -22.55
N SER A 116 13.06 12.46 -21.67
CA SER A 116 13.68 13.76 -21.88
C SER A 116 15.20 13.60 -21.93
N ASP A 117 15.88 14.50 -22.64
CA ASP A 117 17.35 14.44 -22.84
C ASP A 117 18.15 14.57 -21.53
N GLU A 118 17.53 15.10 -20.47
CA GLU A 118 18.13 15.27 -19.14
C GLU A 118 17.33 14.56 -18.06
N ILE A 119 18.01 13.98 -17.07
CA ILE A 119 17.39 13.36 -15.90
C ILE A 119 17.01 14.47 -14.92
N ASN A 120 15.72 14.67 -14.71
CA ASN A 120 15.19 15.63 -13.75
C ASN A 120 14.12 14.96 -12.89
N PRO A 121 14.49 14.40 -11.72
CA PRO A 121 13.57 13.66 -10.88
C PRO A 121 12.34 14.46 -10.42
N VAL A 122 12.49 15.77 -10.21
CA VAL A 122 11.37 16.64 -9.83
C VAL A 122 10.38 16.78 -10.97
N ASN A 123 10.87 17.03 -12.20
CA ASN A 123 10.01 17.13 -13.36
C ASN A 123 9.30 15.81 -13.68
N ASP A 124 10.01 14.69 -13.58
CA ASP A 124 9.43 13.35 -13.78
C ASP A 124 8.30 13.05 -12.79
N PHE A 125 8.48 13.44 -11.53
CA PHE A 125 7.46 13.36 -10.49
C PHE A 125 6.25 14.25 -10.80
N GLU A 126 6.48 15.49 -11.25
CA GLU A 126 5.42 16.44 -11.59
C GLU A 126 4.60 16.00 -12.81
N ILE A 127 5.20 15.43 -13.83
CA ILE A 127 4.49 14.93 -15.03
C ILE A 127 3.39 13.92 -14.62
N ILE A 128 3.74 12.91 -13.84
CA ILE A 128 2.77 11.89 -13.41
C ILE A 128 1.67 12.52 -12.54
N ASN A 129 2.02 13.36 -11.57
CA ASN A 129 1.05 13.99 -10.70
C ASN A 129 0.09 14.90 -11.48
N THR A 130 0.59 15.66 -12.46
CA THR A 130 -0.22 16.51 -13.32
C THR A 130 -1.23 15.69 -14.12
N GLU A 131 -0.82 14.56 -14.70
CA GLU A 131 -1.72 13.69 -15.47
C GLU A 131 -2.84 13.09 -14.59
N LEU A 132 -2.50 12.67 -13.37
CA LEU A 132 -3.51 12.18 -12.42
C LEU A 132 -4.48 13.30 -12.00
N LEU A 133 -3.96 14.49 -11.77
CA LEU A 133 -4.72 15.66 -11.39
C LEU A 133 -5.70 16.10 -12.49
N LEU A 134 -5.22 16.17 -13.74
CA LEU A 134 -6.05 16.49 -14.91
C LEU A 134 -7.20 15.48 -15.09
N ALA A 135 -6.94 14.20 -14.88
CA ALA A 135 -7.99 13.17 -14.93
C ALA A 135 -9.05 13.36 -13.82
N ASP A 136 -8.63 13.80 -12.64
CA ASP A 136 -9.53 14.09 -11.53
C ASP A 136 -10.34 15.37 -11.77
N ILE A 137 -9.71 16.44 -12.26
CA ILE A 137 -10.38 17.68 -12.67
C ILE A 137 -11.51 17.36 -13.65
N GLN A 138 -11.23 16.61 -14.72
CA GLN A 138 -12.26 16.19 -15.68
C GLN A 138 -13.39 15.38 -15.04
N THR A 139 -13.08 14.58 -14.03
CA THR A 139 -14.08 13.79 -13.30
C THR A 139 -14.95 14.69 -12.45
N VAL A 140 -14.37 15.65 -11.73
CA VAL A 140 -15.09 16.62 -10.89
C VAL A 140 -15.95 17.55 -11.75
N GLU A 141 -15.42 18.10 -12.85
CA GLU A 141 -16.16 18.98 -13.78
C GLU A 141 -17.41 18.29 -14.32
N ARG A 142 -17.31 17.03 -14.78
CA ARG A 142 -18.48 16.26 -15.25
C ARG A 142 -19.54 16.08 -14.17
N ASN A 143 -19.12 15.84 -12.92
CA ASN A 143 -20.05 15.68 -11.80
C ASN A 143 -20.64 17.01 -11.38
N LEU A 144 -19.88 18.10 -11.42
CA LEU A 144 -20.34 19.46 -11.13
C LEU A 144 -21.42 19.89 -12.13
N GLU A 145 -21.23 19.68 -13.43
CA GLU A 145 -22.22 19.96 -14.46
C GLU A 145 -23.55 19.20 -14.23
N ARG A 146 -23.45 17.92 -13.85
CA ARG A 146 -24.63 17.08 -13.53
C ARG A 146 -25.34 17.59 -12.28
N ALA A 147 -24.60 17.89 -11.21
CA ALA A 147 -25.15 18.45 -9.98
C ALA A 147 -25.81 19.81 -10.22
N GLY A 148 -25.22 20.69 -11.05
CA GLY A 148 -25.77 21.99 -11.40
C GLY A 148 -27.09 21.91 -12.20
N LYS A 149 -27.27 20.87 -13.03
CA LYS A 149 -28.54 20.62 -13.71
C LYS A 149 -29.64 20.18 -12.74
N GLN A 150 -29.28 19.37 -11.75
CA GLN A 150 -30.22 18.80 -10.76
C GLN A 150 -30.55 19.80 -9.64
N SER A 151 -29.60 20.66 -9.24
CA SER A 151 -29.79 21.68 -8.19
C SER A 151 -30.84 22.73 -8.55
N LYS A 152 -31.11 22.95 -9.85
CA LYS A 152 -32.16 23.86 -10.32
C LYS A 152 -33.57 23.49 -9.81
N ALA A 153 -33.78 22.26 -9.33
CA ALA A 153 -35.03 21.82 -8.72
C ALA A 153 -35.16 22.21 -7.23
N GLY A 154 -34.17 22.91 -6.63
CA GLY A 154 -34.20 23.38 -5.25
C GLY A 154 -33.92 22.33 -4.17
N ASP A 155 -33.41 21.17 -4.55
CA ASP A 155 -32.98 20.12 -3.62
C ASP A 155 -31.75 20.57 -2.83
N LYS A 156 -31.89 20.65 -1.49
CA LYS A 156 -30.80 21.07 -0.59
C LYS A 156 -29.60 20.14 -0.64
N ALA A 157 -29.79 18.84 -0.81
CA ALA A 157 -28.70 17.88 -0.91
C ALA A 157 -27.88 18.10 -2.19
N MET A 158 -28.57 18.38 -3.32
CA MET A 158 -27.90 18.68 -4.59
C MET A 158 -27.16 20.04 -4.56
N LEU A 159 -27.69 21.03 -3.85
CA LEU A 159 -26.99 22.29 -3.64
C LEU A 159 -25.72 22.12 -2.79
N ALA A 160 -25.79 21.32 -1.72
CA ALA A 160 -24.61 21.00 -0.90
C ALA A 160 -23.56 20.22 -1.70
N LYS A 161 -23.99 19.21 -2.49
CA LYS A 161 -23.09 18.46 -3.39
C LYS A 161 -22.43 19.37 -4.43
N HIS A 162 -23.18 20.33 -4.99
CA HIS A 162 -22.64 21.30 -5.95
C HIS A 162 -21.55 22.17 -5.32
N ALA A 163 -21.83 22.78 -4.16
CA ALA A 163 -20.86 23.62 -3.44
C ALA A 163 -19.59 22.85 -3.05
N PHE A 164 -19.74 21.59 -2.61
CA PHE A 164 -18.60 20.71 -2.33
C PHE A 164 -17.74 20.49 -3.58
N LEU A 165 -18.38 20.18 -4.73
CA LEU A 165 -17.65 19.94 -5.99
C LEU A 165 -16.96 21.20 -6.51
N GLU A 166 -17.55 22.40 -6.33
CA GLU A 166 -16.89 23.68 -6.65
C GLU A 166 -15.62 23.89 -5.83
N SER A 167 -15.70 23.72 -4.51
CA SER A 167 -14.53 23.86 -3.63
C SER A 167 -13.44 22.82 -3.94
N LEU A 168 -13.83 21.58 -4.24
CA LEU A 168 -12.90 20.53 -4.63
C LEU A 168 -12.23 20.85 -5.96
N LEU A 169 -12.99 21.34 -6.96
CA LEU A 169 -12.44 21.75 -8.25
C LEU A 169 -11.44 22.90 -8.12
N GLU A 170 -11.74 23.90 -7.29
CA GLU A 170 -10.81 24.99 -6.98
C GLU A 170 -9.51 24.45 -6.35
N HIS A 171 -9.60 23.50 -5.41
CA HIS A 171 -8.44 22.87 -4.78
C HIS A 171 -7.55 22.15 -5.83
N LEU A 172 -8.17 21.34 -6.70
CA LEU A 172 -7.46 20.62 -7.76
C LEU A 172 -6.81 21.58 -8.78
N ASN A 173 -7.49 22.67 -9.14
CA ASN A 173 -6.96 23.71 -10.05
C ASN A 173 -5.81 24.53 -9.44
N ASN A 174 -5.55 24.42 -8.14
CA ASN A 174 -4.37 24.96 -7.47
C ASN A 174 -3.23 23.93 -7.35
N ASP A 175 -3.23 22.92 -8.21
CA ASP A 175 -2.24 21.82 -8.25
C ASP A 175 -2.13 21.01 -6.95
N LEU A 176 -3.20 20.97 -6.14
CA LEU A 176 -3.27 20.23 -4.90
C LEU A 176 -4.04 18.92 -5.09
N PRO A 177 -3.48 17.77 -4.71
CA PRO A 177 -4.13 16.47 -4.88
C PRO A 177 -5.34 16.32 -3.95
N ALA A 178 -6.35 15.55 -4.37
CA ALA A 178 -7.59 15.35 -3.62
C ALA A 178 -7.39 14.77 -2.20
N ARG A 179 -6.26 14.09 -1.93
CA ARG A 179 -5.94 13.56 -0.58
C ARG A 179 -5.62 14.65 0.44
N THR A 180 -5.19 15.84 0.00
CA THR A 180 -4.93 16.99 0.86
C THR A 180 -6.16 17.88 1.07
N PHE A 181 -7.26 17.60 0.36
CA PHE A 181 -8.53 18.32 0.54
C PHE A 181 -9.21 17.89 1.84
N ASN A 182 -9.61 18.89 2.65
CA ASN A 182 -10.33 18.62 3.89
C ASN A 182 -11.79 18.23 3.60
N VAL A 183 -12.18 17.03 4.01
CA VAL A 183 -13.52 16.46 3.78
C VAL A 183 -14.24 16.33 5.10
N GLU A 184 -15.40 16.95 5.22
CA GLU A 184 -16.26 16.80 6.39
C GLU A 184 -16.97 15.42 6.37
N LYS A 185 -17.37 14.92 7.54
CA LYS A 185 -17.92 13.58 7.71
C LYS A 185 -19.16 13.29 6.84
N ASP A 186 -20.00 14.28 6.62
CA ASP A 186 -21.19 14.18 5.77
C ASP A 186 -20.87 14.23 4.26
N GLN A 187 -19.65 14.67 3.89
CA GLN A 187 -19.15 14.76 2.52
C GLN A 187 -18.35 13.52 2.09
N GLU A 188 -17.96 12.66 3.04
CA GLU A 188 -17.17 11.42 2.74
C GLU A 188 -17.83 10.53 1.68
N GLY A 189 -19.16 10.45 1.70
CA GLY A 189 -19.92 9.69 0.71
C GLY A 189 -19.74 10.24 -0.70
N ILE A 190 -19.78 11.56 -0.88
CA ILE A 190 -19.59 12.22 -2.18
C ILE A 190 -18.16 12.00 -2.66
N MET A 191 -17.18 12.20 -1.79
CA MET A 191 -15.76 11.97 -2.13
C MET A 191 -15.50 10.54 -2.59
N LYS A 192 -16.11 9.56 -1.92
CA LYS A 192 -15.97 8.14 -2.26
C LYS A 192 -16.59 7.81 -3.63
N GLU A 193 -17.76 8.40 -3.96
CA GLU A 193 -18.41 8.21 -5.27
C GLU A 193 -17.53 8.68 -6.44
N LEU A 194 -16.73 9.72 -6.25
CA LEU A 194 -15.88 10.30 -7.30
C LEU A 194 -14.76 9.37 -7.72
N SER A 195 -14.30 8.49 -6.84
CA SER A 195 -13.19 7.54 -7.10
C SER A 195 -11.96 8.23 -7.70
N LEU A 196 -11.55 9.37 -7.10
CA LEU A 196 -10.46 10.19 -7.58
C LEU A 196 -9.11 9.48 -7.43
N LEU A 197 -8.26 9.64 -8.43
CA LEU A 197 -6.92 9.03 -8.48
C LEU A 197 -5.99 9.67 -7.45
N THR A 198 -6.00 11.01 -7.36
CA THR A 198 -5.17 11.75 -6.43
C THR A 198 -5.69 11.70 -4.98
N LYS A 199 -6.84 11.03 -4.73
CA LYS A 199 -7.30 10.72 -3.37
C LYS A 199 -6.61 9.49 -2.80
N LYS A 200 -6.06 8.62 -3.63
CA LYS A 200 -5.33 7.44 -3.20
C LYS A 200 -4.07 7.83 -2.45
N PRO A 201 -3.70 7.13 -1.36
CA PRO A 201 -2.41 7.31 -0.73
C PRO A 201 -1.29 6.98 -1.72
N MET A 202 -0.17 7.72 -1.65
CA MET A 202 0.95 7.58 -2.56
C MET A 202 2.27 7.52 -1.80
N LEU A 203 3.13 6.58 -2.20
CA LEU A 203 4.52 6.47 -1.78
C LEU A 203 5.40 6.83 -2.97
N CYS A 204 6.31 7.79 -2.80
CA CYS A 204 7.32 8.09 -3.80
C CYS A 204 8.55 7.19 -3.59
N LEU A 205 8.93 6.45 -4.63
CA LEU A 205 10.09 5.58 -4.65
C LEU A 205 11.15 6.16 -5.58
N ALA A 206 12.25 6.66 -5.02
CA ALA A 206 13.42 7.08 -5.78
C ALA A 206 14.27 5.84 -6.14
N ASN A 207 14.31 5.47 -7.42
CA ASN A 207 15.24 4.47 -7.92
C ASN A 207 16.60 5.13 -8.13
N ILE A 208 17.56 4.81 -7.27
CA ILE A 208 18.91 5.39 -7.20
C ILE A 208 19.96 4.41 -7.74
N ASP A 209 21.16 4.92 -8.03
CA ASP A 209 22.35 4.10 -8.20
C ASP A 209 22.99 3.72 -6.84
N GLU A 210 23.94 2.79 -6.86
CA GLU A 210 24.61 2.31 -5.64
C GLU A 210 25.38 3.44 -4.93
N SER A 211 26.00 4.37 -5.68
CA SER A 211 26.76 5.48 -5.10
C SER A 211 25.86 6.42 -4.31
N SER A 212 24.59 6.56 -4.72
CA SER A 212 23.60 7.42 -4.06
C SER A 212 23.00 6.82 -2.79
N ILE A 213 23.38 5.61 -2.40
CA ILE A 213 23.04 5.02 -1.10
C ILE A 213 23.70 5.84 0.02
N THR A 214 24.99 6.22 -0.17
CA THR A 214 25.78 7.00 0.80
C THR A 214 25.80 8.48 0.49
N ASP A 215 25.90 8.85 -0.81
CA ASP A 215 26.08 10.22 -1.26
C ASP A 215 24.87 10.68 -2.08
N GLU A 216 23.99 11.46 -1.45
CA GLU A 216 22.77 11.95 -2.12
C GLU A 216 23.07 12.99 -3.21
N THR A 217 22.57 12.77 -4.41
CA THR A 217 22.65 13.74 -5.51
C THR A 217 21.77 14.96 -5.24
N GLU A 218 22.09 16.10 -5.87
CA GLU A 218 21.24 17.30 -5.80
C GLU A 218 19.81 17.05 -6.28
N GLY A 219 19.65 16.25 -7.35
CA GLY A 219 18.35 15.87 -7.89
C GLY A 219 17.52 15.07 -6.90
N LEU A 220 18.13 14.14 -6.17
CA LEU A 220 17.47 13.35 -5.14
C LEU A 220 17.03 14.23 -3.95
N GLN A 221 17.89 15.15 -3.50
CA GLN A 221 17.56 16.11 -2.43
C GLN A 221 16.41 17.04 -2.84
N ALA A 222 16.42 17.51 -4.09
CA ALA A 222 15.35 18.35 -4.64
C ALA A 222 14.03 17.59 -4.69
N LEU A 223 14.03 16.33 -5.16
CA LEU A 223 12.86 15.47 -5.16
C LEU A 223 12.32 15.24 -3.74
N GLN A 224 13.18 14.93 -2.77
CA GLN A 224 12.79 14.72 -1.39
C GLN A 224 12.09 15.96 -0.80
N LYS A 225 12.66 17.15 -1.07
CA LYS A 225 12.06 18.42 -0.66
C LYS A 225 10.70 18.65 -1.32
N LYS A 226 10.57 18.33 -2.62
CA LYS A 226 9.31 18.47 -3.37
C LYS A 226 8.24 17.54 -2.81
N VAL A 227 8.54 16.25 -2.63
CA VAL A 227 7.59 15.26 -2.10
C VAL A 227 7.08 15.69 -0.72
N ARG A 228 7.95 16.10 0.18
CA ARG A 228 7.55 16.62 1.51
C ARG A 228 6.66 17.84 1.44
N SER A 229 6.92 18.75 0.50
CA SER A 229 6.15 20.01 0.39
C SER A 229 4.74 19.81 -0.16
N VAL A 230 4.51 18.79 -1.00
CA VAL A 230 3.21 18.55 -1.66
C VAL A 230 2.37 17.55 -0.89
N GLU A 231 3.00 16.55 -0.28
CA GLU A 231 2.32 15.35 0.17
C GLU A 231 2.41 15.14 1.69
N ASP A 232 3.30 15.85 2.37
CA ASP A 232 3.76 15.48 3.73
C ASP A 232 4.18 13.98 3.81
N ALA A 233 4.64 13.46 2.67
CA ALA A 233 4.96 12.05 2.48
C ALA A 233 6.48 11.82 2.56
N GLU A 234 6.85 10.60 2.90
CA GLU A 234 8.24 10.17 2.86
C GLU A 234 8.62 9.69 1.46
N LEU A 235 9.89 9.94 1.12
CA LEU A 235 10.51 9.38 -0.06
C LEU A 235 11.31 8.14 0.35
N LEU A 236 10.97 7.00 -0.23
CA LEU A 236 11.76 5.78 -0.07
C LEU A 236 12.84 5.72 -1.15
N LYS A 237 14.08 5.43 -0.75
CA LYS A 237 15.21 5.20 -1.69
C LYS A 237 15.42 3.72 -1.87
N LEU A 238 15.61 3.28 -3.12
CA LEU A 238 15.88 1.89 -3.46
C LEU A 238 16.74 1.83 -4.71
N CYS A 239 17.82 1.06 -4.67
CA CYS A 239 18.63 0.73 -5.83
C CYS A 239 18.10 -0.57 -6.46
N VAL A 240 17.28 -0.45 -7.52
CA VAL A 240 16.63 -1.62 -8.15
C VAL A 240 17.64 -2.61 -8.72
N SER A 241 18.78 -2.16 -9.26
CA SER A 241 19.83 -3.06 -9.77
C SER A 241 20.44 -3.91 -8.64
N LEU A 242 20.74 -3.29 -7.51
CA LEU A 242 21.25 -3.99 -6.33
C LEU A 242 20.25 -5.00 -5.75
N GLU A 243 18.97 -4.61 -5.66
CA GLU A 243 17.92 -5.51 -5.20
C GLU A 243 17.73 -6.71 -6.14
N LEU A 244 17.91 -6.51 -7.44
CA LEU A 244 17.86 -7.60 -8.42
C LEU A 244 19.03 -8.58 -8.21
N GLU A 245 20.23 -8.09 -7.91
CA GLU A 245 21.36 -8.94 -7.57
C GLU A 245 21.10 -9.73 -6.28
N ILE A 246 20.65 -9.05 -5.23
CA ILE A 246 20.31 -9.66 -3.94
C ILE A 246 19.27 -10.76 -4.11
N SER A 247 18.24 -10.55 -4.95
CA SER A 247 17.17 -11.54 -5.15
C SER A 247 17.63 -12.86 -5.77
N THR A 248 18.80 -12.87 -6.44
CA THR A 248 19.37 -14.08 -7.05
C THR A 248 20.30 -14.87 -6.13
N LEU A 249 20.65 -14.32 -4.95
CA LEU A 249 21.57 -14.94 -4.02
C LEU A 249 20.91 -16.00 -3.14
N GLU A 250 21.66 -17.03 -2.81
CA GLU A 250 21.25 -17.99 -1.76
C GLU A 250 21.26 -17.29 -0.37
N PRO A 251 20.43 -17.73 0.59
CA PRO A 251 20.28 -17.05 1.89
C PRO A 251 21.59 -16.77 2.65
N THR A 252 22.58 -17.64 2.54
CA THR A 252 23.90 -17.47 3.16
C THR A 252 24.72 -16.40 2.48
N GLU A 253 24.73 -16.41 1.14
CA GLU A 253 25.42 -15.40 0.31
C GLU A 253 24.75 -14.03 0.45
N MET A 254 23.42 -13.98 0.48
CA MET A 254 22.66 -12.77 0.72
C MET A 254 23.06 -12.10 2.04
N LYS A 255 23.20 -12.88 3.12
CA LYS A 255 23.59 -12.35 4.42
C LYS A 255 24.99 -11.74 4.38
N GLU A 256 25.96 -12.45 3.81
CA GLU A 256 27.35 -11.96 3.67
C GLU A 256 27.37 -10.67 2.83
N PHE A 257 26.63 -10.62 1.74
CA PHE A 257 26.53 -9.46 0.87
C PHE A 257 25.92 -8.24 1.57
N LEU A 258 24.84 -8.44 2.33
CA LEU A 258 24.22 -7.37 3.13
C LEU A 258 25.15 -6.85 4.23
N ASP A 259 25.88 -7.75 4.89
CA ASP A 259 26.86 -7.38 5.93
C ASP A 259 28.01 -6.54 5.34
N GLU A 260 28.50 -6.85 4.13
CA GLU A 260 29.51 -6.05 3.40
C GLU A 260 29.01 -4.63 3.08
N LEU A 261 27.73 -4.47 2.77
CA LEU A 261 27.10 -3.19 2.49
C LEU A 261 26.59 -2.45 3.74
N ASN A 262 26.78 -3.02 4.94
CA ASN A 262 26.23 -2.52 6.20
C ASN A 262 24.70 -2.36 6.14
N LEU A 263 24.00 -3.26 5.47
CA LEU A 263 22.55 -3.33 5.39
C LEU A 263 22.04 -4.45 6.29
N GLU A 264 21.01 -4.16 7.08
CA GLU A 264 20.38 -5.16 7.95
C GLU A 264 19.48 -6.13 7.17
N GLU A 265 18.90 -5.65 6.07
CA GLU A 265 17.95 -6.39 5.22
C GLU A 265 17.90 -5.77 3.81
N PRO A 266 17.37 -6.51 2.80
CA PRO A 266 17.07 -5.95 1.49
C PRO A 266 16.12 -4.74 1.59
N ALA A 267 16.38 -3.68 0.82
CA ALA A 267 15.53 -2.47 0.85
C ALA A 267 14.13 -2.73 0.31
N ILE A 268 13.93 -3.78 -0.50
CA ILE A 268 12.62 -4.23 -0.95
C ILE A 268 11.68 -4.57 0.23
N ASN A 269 12.21 -5.10 1.33
CA ASN A 269 11.43 -5.37 2.55
C ASN A 269 10.87 -4.09 3.17
N LYS A 270 11.65 -2.99 3.11
CA LYS A 270 11.19 -1.66 3.57
C LYS A 270 10.07 -1.15 2.68
N LEU A 271 10.15 -1.36 1.35
CA LEU A 271 9.08 -1.00 0.41
C LEU A 271 7.79 -1.77 0.73
N ILE A 272 7.88 -3.08 0.98
CA ILE A 272 6.70 -3.91 1.29
C ILE A 272 6.03 -3.42 2.58
N ARG A 273 6.81 -3.18 3.64
CA ARG A 273 6.27 -2.65 4.92
C ARG A 273 5.72 -1.23 4.76
N ALA A 274 6.43 -0.35 4.06
CA ALA A 274 5.93 1.01 3.80
C ALA A 274 4.62 0.99 3.00
N SER A 275 4.48 0.07 2.05
CA SER A 275 3.23 -0.13 1.30
C SER A 275 2.08 -0.62 2.19
N TYR A 276 2.38 -1.50 3.13
CA TYR A 276 1.44 -2.00 4.13
C TYR A 276 0.94 -0.87 5.05
N ASP A 277 1.86 -0.05 5.55
CA ASP A 277 1.54 1.13 6.37
C ASP A 277 0.76 2.20 5.60
N LEU A 278 1.16 2.45 4.34
CA LEU A 278 0.47 3.39 3.43
C LEU A 278 -1.02 3.03 3.25
N LEU A 279 -1.32 1.75 3.23
CA LEU A 279 -2.68 1.22 3.13
C LEU A 279 -3.46 1.30 4.45
N ASN A 280 -2.83 1.88 5.49
CA ASN A 280 -3.39 2.00 6.84
C ASN A 280 -3.78 0.63 7.43
N LEU A 281 -2.92 -0.37 7.22
CA LEU A 281 -3.08 -1.72 7.72
C LEU A 281 -2.33 -1.95 9.04
N GLN A 282 -2.79 -2.95 9.76
CA GLN A 282 -2.14 -3.55 10.92
C GLN A 282 -2.38 -5.05 10.90
N THR A 283 -1.56 -5.79 11.63
CA THR A 283 -1.61 -7.24 11.70
C THR A 283 -2.09 -7.72 13.07
N PHE A 284 -3.04 -8.65 13.08
CA PHE A 284 -3.27 -9.54 14.22
C PHE A 284 -2.90 -10.97 13.83
N PHE A 285 -2.70 -11.82 14.82
CA PHE A 285 -2.31 -13.21 14.61
C PHE A 285 -3.36 -14.17 15.14
N THR A 286 -3.46 -15.31 14.48
CA THR A 286 -4.04 -16.53 15.08
C THR A 286 -2.91 -17.55 15.24
N ALA A 287 -2.80 -18.18 16.40
CA ALA A 287 -1.73 -19.11 16.70
C ALA A 287 -2.27 -20.40 17.29
N GLY A 288 -1.87 -21.52 16.71
CA GLY A 288 -2.27 -22.86 17.15
C GLY A 288 -1.40 -23.95 16.53
N PRO A 289 -1.60 -25.22 16.93
CA PRO A 289 -0.77 -26.33 16.47
C PRO A 289 -0.99 -26.70 15.00
N LYS A 290 -2.11 -26.29 14.39
CA LYS A 290 -2.37 -26.54 12.97
C LYS A 290 -1.82 -25.40 12.12
N GLU A 291 -2.04 -24.16 12.54
CA GLU A 291 -1.72 -22.98 11.75
C GLU A 291 -1.29 -21.85 12.67
N VAL A 292 -0.25 -21.12 12.27
CA VAL A 292 0.08 -19.78 12.74
C VAL A 292 -0.06 -18.83 11.54
N ARG A 293 -0.91 -17.81 11.69
CA ARG A 293 -1.23 -16.94 10.58
C ARG A 293 -1.30 -15.47 10.96
N ALA A 294 -0.76 -14.63 10.08
CA ALA A 294 -0.85 -13.18 10.13
C ALA A 294 -2.04 -12.70 9.30
N TRP A 295 -2.90 -11.88 9.89
CA TRP A 295 -4.12 -11.37 9.28
C TRP A 295 -4.05 -9.86 9.11
N PRO A 296 -4.10 -9.33 7.88
CA PRO A 296 -4.14 -7.89 7.63
C PRO A 296 -5.54 -7.34 7.91
N ILE A 297 -5.61 -6.28 8.70
CA ILE A 297 -6.82 -5.49 8.95
C ILE A 297 -6.52 -4.00 8.86
N ARG A 298 -7.52 -3.17 8.63
CA ARG A 298 -7.35 -1.72 8.72
C ARG A 298 -7.07 -1.31 10.15
N LYS A 299 -6.18 -0.35 10.37
CA LYS A 299 -5.97 0.26 11.70
C LYS A 299 -7.30 0.78 12.24
N LYS A 300 -7.51 0.64 13.53
CA LYS A 300 -8.78 0.95 14.24
C LYS A 300 -9.96 0.02 13.89
N SER A 301 -9.73 -1.16 13.36
CA SER A 301 -10.78 -2.17 13.21
C SER A 301 -11.21 -2.71 14.59
N LEU A 302 -12.51 -2.96 14.71
CA LEU A 302 -13.09 -3.62 15.88
C LEU A 302 -12.94 -5.14 15.79
N ALA A 303 -13.00 -5.84 16.93
CA ALA A 303 -12.86 -7.30 16.99
C ALA A 303 -13.83 -8.07 16.06
N PRO A 304 -15.11 -7.70 15.88
CA PRO A 304 -15.97 -8.35 14.91
C PRO A 304 -15.48 -8.20 13.46
N GLN A 305 -14.93 -7.03 13.10
CA GLN A 305 -14.37 -6.79 11.76
C GLN A 305 -13.12 -7.64 11.51
N ALA A 306 -12.26 -7.77 12.53
CA ALA A 306 -11.11 -8.67 12.48
C ALA A 306 -11.55 -10.14 12.31
N ALA A 307 -12.57 -10.59 13.04
CA ALA A 307 -13.17 -11.91 12.86
C ALA A 307 -13.71 -12.11 11.43
N GLY A 308 -14.29 -11.06 10.84
CA GLY A 308 -14.80 -11.03 9.48
C GLY A 308 -13.72 -11.24 8.40
N THR A 309 -12.49 -10.86 8.69
CA THR A 309 -11.35 -11.11 7.79
C THR A 309 -11.07 -12.61 7.66
N ILE A 310 -11.31 -13.39 8.70
CA ILE A 310 -11.17 -14.84 8.67
C ILE A 310 -12.35 -15.47 7.91
N HIS A 311 -13.57 -15.12 8.30
CA HIS A 311 -14.81 -15.58 7.66
C HIS A 311 -15.99 -14.68 8.00
N THR A 312 -16.87 -14.43 7.05
CA THR A 312 -18.07 -13.58 7.25
C THR A 312 -18.99 -14.08 8.37
N ASP A 313 -19.06 -15.38 8.57
CA ASP A 313 -19.86 -15.97 9.66
C ASP A 313 -19.27 -15.67 11.03
N PHE A 314 -17.94 -15.51 11.15
CA PHE A 314 -17.30 -15.11 12.41
C PHE A 314 -17.68 -13.68 12.79
N GLU A 315 -17.82 -12.79 11.83
CA GLU A 315 -18.31 -11.42 12.06
C GLU A 315 -19.77 -11.42 12.50
N ARG A 316 -20.64 -12.13 11.77
CA ARG A 316 -22.08 -12.19 12.03
C ARG A 316 -22.39 -12.83 13.38
N GLY A 317 -21.73 -13.96 13.66
CA GLY A 317 -21.92 -14.74 14.89
C GLY A 317 -21.02 -14.33 16.04
N PHE A 318 -20.28 -13.21 15.96
CA PHE A 318 -19.28 -12.80 16.95
C PHE A 318 -19.88 -12.70 18.36
N ILE A 319 -19.26 -13.41 19.31
CA ILE A 319 -19.62 -13.39 20.73
C ILE A 319 -18.57 -12.60 21.52
N LYS A 320 -17.31 -13.03 21.44
CA LYS A 320 -16.15 -12.42 22.11
C LYS A 320 -14.85 -12.89 21.44
N ALA A 321 -13.77 -12.18 21.73
CA ALA A 321 -12.41 -12.58 21.40
C ALA A 321 -11.62 -12.86 22.69
N GLU A 322 -10.81 -13.92 22.67
CA GLU A 322 -9.73 -14.15 23.62
C GLU A 322 -8.49 -13.51 23.02
N VAL A 323 -7.89 -12.55 23.71
CA VAL A 323 -6.80 -11.71 23.18
C VAL A 323 -5.61 -11.74 24.13
N ILE A 324 -4.42 -11.96 23.55
CA ILE A 324 -3.14 -11.91 24.25
C ILE A 324 -2.24 -10.98 23.42
N GLY A 325 -1.58 -10.01 24.05
CA GLY A 325 -0.57 -9.19 23.35
C GLY A 325 0.61 -10.05 22.93
N PHE A 326 1.25 -9.72 21.79
CA PHE A 326 2.35 -10.49 21.24
C PHE A 326 3.48 -10.74 22.25
N ASP A 327 3.94 -9.70 22.95
CA ASP A 327 5.01 -9.83 23.95
C ASP A 327 4.62 -10.73 25.11
N ASP A 328 3.39 -10.59 25.62
CA ASP A 328 2.85 -11.45 26.67
C ASP A 328 2.75 -12.92 26.22
N TYR A 329 2.44 -13.14 24.92
CA TYR A 329 2.39 -14.48 24.34
C TYR A 329 3.77 -15.13 24.27
N LEU A 330 4.80 -14.36 23.90
CA LEU A 330 6.19 -14.85 23.87
C LEU A 330 6.73 -15.15 25.26
N GLU A 331 6.48 -14.24 26.23
CA GLU A 331 7.01 -14.38 27.59
C GLU A 331 6.42 -15.56 28.33
N HIS A 332 5.13 -15.82 28.17
CA HIS A 332 4.41 -16.82 28.95
C HIS A 332 4.13 -18.13 28.18
N GLY A 333 4.56 -18.21 26.93
CA GLY A 333 4.26 -19.33 26.04
C GLY A 333 2.75 -19.38 25.70
N VAL A 334 2.33 -20.38 24.98
CA VAL A 334 0.96 -20.58 24.48
C VAL A 334 -0.19 -20.09 25.41
N GLU A 335 -1.39 -20.02 24.89
CA GLU A 335 -2.61 -19.51 25.53
C GLU A 335 -2.77 -19.88 27.01
N GLN A 336 -2.43 -21.14 27.41
CA GLN A 336 -2.54 -21.60 28.80
C GLN A 336 -1.57 -20.87 29.74
N GLY A 337 -0.37 -20.60 29.33
CA GLY A 337 0.62 -19.85 30.11
C GLY A 337 0.17 -18.42 30.36
N ALA A 338 -0.20 -17.70 29.33
CA ALA A 338 -0.73 -16.34 29.44
C ALA A 338 -2.00 -16.26 30.29
N LYS A 339 -2.89 -17.27 30.20
CA LYS A 339 -4.08 -17.38 31.04
C LYS A 339 -3.76 -17.55 32.52
N SER A 340 -2.74 -18.34 32.85
CA SER A 340 -2.35 -18.62 34.26
C SER A 340 -1.86 -17.37 34.99
N VAL A 341 -1.30 -16.40 34.26
CA VAL A 341 -0.78 -15.11 34.77
C VAL A 341 -1.75 -13.94 34.55
N GLY A 342 -2.96 -14.21 34.03
CA GLY A 342 -4.00 -13.20 33.83
C GLY A 342 -3.78 -12.27 32.63
N LYS A 343 -2.95 -12.66 31.68
CA LYS A 343 -2.65 -11.89 30.46
C LYS A 343 -3.61 -12.19 29.29
N LEU A 344 -4.40 -13.25 29.38
CA LEU A 344 -5.49 -13.52 28.45
C LEU A 344 -6.68 -12.64 28.81
N ARG A 345 -7.04 -11.74 27.92
CA ARG A 345 -8.16 -10.81 28.00
C ARG A 345 -9.37 -11.37 27.25
N LEU A 346 -10.56 -11.10 27.78
CA LEU A 346 -11.83 -11.41 27.13
C LEU A 346 -12.43 -10.10 26.62
N GLU A 347 -12.44 -9.91 25.32
CA GLU A 347 -12.83 -8.67 24.70
C GLU A 347 -14.16 -8.79 23.93
N GLY A 348 -14.97 -7.74 24.00
CA GLY A 348 -16.29 -7.65 23.37
C GLY A 348 -16.26 -7.02 21.98
N LYS A 349 -17.46 -6.66 21.50
CA LYS A 349 -17.65 -6.11 20.14
C LYS A 349 -16.99 -4.76 19.91
N ASP A 350 -16.80 -3.97 20.96
CA ASP A 350 -16.25 -2.62 20.88
C ASP A 350 -14.72 -2.57 21.05
N TYR A 351 -14.09 -3.75 21.17
CA TYR A 351 -12.64 -3.83 21.29
C TYR A 351 -11.94 -3.37 20.01
N LEU A 352 -11.09 -2.38 20.14
CA LEU A 352 -10.19 -1.93 19.06
C LEU A 352 -8.96 -2.84 19.05
N VAL A 353 -8.83 -3.62 17.98
CA VAL A 353 -7.71 -4.55 17.80
C VAL A 353 -6.40 -3.76 17.75
N GLN A 354 -5.41 -4.23 18.48
CA GLN A 354 -4.08 -3.64 18.52
C GLN A 354 -3.14 -4.40 17.57
N GLU A 355 -2.10 -3.68 17.13
CA GLU A 355 -1.02 -4.27 16.33
C GLU A 355 -0.34 -5.41 17.12
N GLY A 356 -0.26 -6.59 16.53
CA GLY A 356 0.38 -7.75 17.17
C GLY A 356 -0.50 -8.55 18.13
N ASP A 357 -1.79 -8.22 18.29
CA ASP A 357 -2.69 -9.06 19.09
C ASP A 357 -2.74 -10.50 18.57
N VAL A 358 -2.56 -11.49 19.46
CA VAL A 358 -2.84 -12.90 19.17
C VAL A 358 -4.26 -13.20 19.62
N MET A 359 -5.13 -13.57 18.66
CA MET A 359 -6.57 -13.58 18.89
C MET A 359 -7.19 -14.95 18.62
N HIS A 360 -8.17 -15.32 19.45
CA HIS A 360 -9.02 -16.48 19.24
C HIS A 360 -10.49 -16.05 19.34
N PHE A 361 -11.24 -16.18 18.25
CA PHE A 361 -12.62 -15.73 18.18
C PHE A 361 -13.61 -16.82 18.61
N LYS A 362 -14.57 -16.44 19.45
CA LYS A 362 -15.73 -17.27 19.81
C LYS A 362 -16.95 -16.72 19.09
N PHE A 363 -17.58 -17.54 18.31
CA PHE A 363 -18.75 -17.18 17.50
C PHE A 363 -19.79 -18.30 17.55
N ASN A 364 -21.03 -17.96 17.18
CA ASN A 364 -22.12 -18.90 17.05
C ASN A 364 -22.92 -18.52 15.78
N VAL A 365 -23.10 -19.46 14.85
CA VAL A 365 -23.80 -19.28 13.57
C VAL A 365 -25.06 -20.14 13.57
#